data_c20831328d583ce1ba2b72fb4903c97b
#
_entry.id   c20831328d583ce1ba2b72fb4903c97b
#
_cell.length_a   1.000
_cell.length_b   1.000
_cell.length_c   1.000
_cell.angle_alpha   90.00
_cell.angle_beta   90.00
_cell.angle_gamma   90.00
#
_symmetry.space_group_name_H-M   'P 1'
#
loop_
_entity.id
_entity.type
_entity.pdbx_description
1 polymer ?
#
loop_
_entity_poly.entity_id
_entity_poly.type
_entity_poly.pdbx_seq_one_letter_code
_entity_poly.pdbx_strand_id
1 'polypeptide(L)'
;MTYLDVDEWGSIRLDVLEKAIRKDTILISVMYANNEVGTIQKIAQIGKIAEKNDILFHTDAVQAYGQLLIDVKKENIDLLSASAHKFNGPKGVGFLYIRKKIPLPEYIHGGKQERDHRAGTENVPGIAGMGKAAEIAFTTREYREKEIQQLRDYLIRRLQRGIPYCRLNGSLTNRLPGNCNISFQFIEGN
;
A
#
# COMPACT_ATOMS: atom_id res chain seq x y z
N MET A 1 14.20 -9.19 -13.70
CA MET A 1 13.44 -8.22 -12.89
C MET A 1 14.15 -6.88 -12.97
N THR A 2 13.39 -5.77 -13.05
CA THR A 2 13.94 -4.39 -13.06
C THR A 2 13.44 -3.68 -11.81
N TYR A 3 14.35 -3.06 -11.07
CA TYR A 3 14.02 -2.21 -9.92
C TYR A 3 14.03 -0.76 -10.36
N LEU A 4 13.06 0.02 -9.87
CA LEU A 4 12.99 1.44 -10.17
C LEU A 4 13.39 2.24 -8.94
N ASP A 5 14.24 3.25 -9.15
CA ASP A 5 14.54 4.22 -8.11
C ASP A 5 13.35 5.16 -7.88
N VAL A 6 13.31 5.72 -6.69
CA VAL A 6 12.34 6.76 -6.29
C VAL A 6 13.02 8.12 -6.26
N ASP A 7 12.20 9.17 -6.32
CA ASP A 7 12.68 10.53 -6.12
C ASP A 7 13.00 10.83 -4.63
N GLU A 8 13.44 12.01 -4.33
CA GLU A 8 13.79 12.47 -2.96
C GLU A 8 12.61 12.41 -1.97
N TRP A 9 11.39 12.29 -2.47
CA TRP A 9 10.16 12.18 -1.68
C TRP A 9 9.69 10.72 -1.56
N GLY A 10 10.41 9.76 -2.12
CA GLY A 10 10.04 8.35 -2.15
C GLY A 10 8.96 8.00 -3.16
N SER A 11 8.73 8.82 -4.19
CA SER A 11 7.74 8.59 -5.24
C SER A 11 8.40 8.05 -6.52
N ILE A 12 7.74 7.08 -7.17
CA ILE A 12 8.17 6.55 -8.47
C ILE A 12 7.92 7.61 -9.55
N ARG A 13 8.92 7.82 -10.40
CA ARG A 13 8.80 8.66 -11.58
C ARG A 13 8.14 7.88 -12.72
N LEU A 14 6.99 8.37 -13.20
CA LEU A 14 6.20 7.68 -14.22
C LEU A 14 6.96 7.57 -15.57
N ASP A 15 7.73 8.59 -15.93
CA ASP A 15 8.56 8.56 -17.15
C ASP A 15 9.67 7.50 -17.09
N VAL A 16 10.19 7.20 -15.90
CA VAL A 16 11.16 6.14 -15.68
C VAL A 16 10.47 4.77 -15.74
N LEU A 17 9.28 4.65 -15.15
CA LEU A 17 8.46 3.44 -15.24
C LEU A 17 8.15 3.09 -16.71
N GLU A 18 7.66 4.05 -17.51
CA GLU A 18 7.34 3.81 -18.92
C GLU A 18 8.55 3.35 -19.72
N LYS A 19 9.72 3.96 -19.50
CA LYS A 19 10.97 3.58 -20.17
C LYS A 19 11.52 2.22 -19.74
N ALA A 20 11.16 1.75 -18.55
CA ALA A 20 11.60 0.46 -18.02
C ALA A 20 10.78 -0.72 -18.54
N ILE A 21 9.63 -0.46 -19.18
CA ILE A 21 8.79 -1.50 -19.78
C ILE A 21 9.50 -2.12 -20.97
N ARG A 22 9.55 -3.44 -21.00
CA ARG A 22 10.11 -4.26 -22.08
C ARG A 22 9.04 -5.15 -22.70
N LYS A 23 9.33 -5.73 -23.85
CA LYS A 23 8.42 -6.67 -24.55
C LYS A 23 8.09 -7.93 -23.73
N ASP A 24 8.97 -8.29 -22.80
CA ASP A 24 8.83 -9.43 -21.89
C ASP A 24 8.32 -9.03 -20.48
N THR A 25 7.87 -7.80 -20.28
CA THR A 25 7.31 -7.35 -19.01
C THR A 25 5.89 -7.88 -18.85
N ILE A 26 5.65 -8.69 -17.83
CA ILE A 26 4.35 -9.32 -17.56
C ILE A 26 3.65 -8.75 -16.32
N LEU A 27 4.38 -8.08 -15.43
CA LEU A 27 3.87 -7.57 -14.16
C LEU A 27 4.59 -6.29 -13.76
N ILE A 28 3.82 -5.30 -13.35
CA ILE A 28 4.28 -4.13 -12.60
C ILE A 28 3.81 -4.31 -11.16
N SER A 29 4.74 -4.26 -10.19
CA SER A 29 4.42 -4.37 -8.77
C SER A 29 4.97 -3.16 -8.02
N VAL A 30 4.07 -2.39 -7.42
CA VAL A 30 4.40 -1.17 -6.67
C VAL A 30 3.60 -1.12 -5.39
N MET A 31 4.23 -0.84 -4.25
CA MET A 31 3.49 -0.63 -3.01
C MET A 31 2.60 0.62 -3.11
N TYR A 32 1.41 0.55 -2.54
CA TYR A 32 0.46 1.67 -2.57
C TYR A 32 0.99 2.88 -1.80
N ALA A 33 1.50 2.63 -0.61
CA ALA A 33 2.11 3.63 0.24
C ALA A 33 3.27 3.03 1.05
N ASN A 34 4.33 3.80 1.22
CA ASN A 34 5.51 3.34 1.95
C ASN A 34 5.28 3.36 3.47
N ASN A 35 5.69 2.30 4.15
CA ASN A 35 5.53 2.13 5.59
C ASN A 35 6.43 3.03 6.45
N GLU A 36 7.57 3.46 5.92
CA GLU A 36 8.55 4.28 6.66
C GLU A 36 8.31 5.75 6.42
N VAL A 37 8.49 6.23 5.19
CA VAL A 37 8.36 7.64 4.86
C VAL A 37 6.92 8.09 4.58
N GLY A 38 5.98 7.15 4.50
CA GLY A 38 4.55 7.43 4.38
C GLY A 38 4.08 7.88 3.00
N THR A 39 4.97 8.03 2.03
CA THR A 39 4.61 8.53 0.69
C THR A 39 3.64 7.59 -0.02
N ILE A 40 2.54 8.16 -0.52
CA ILE A 40 1.52 7.48 -1.32
C ILE A 40 1.92 7.58 -2.79
N GLN A 41 1.92 6.44 -3.51
CA GLN A 41 2.28 6.38 -4.93
C GLN A 41 1.11 6.82 -5.82
N LYS A 42 1.43 7.17 -7.06
CA LYS A 42 0.45 7.59 -8.08
C LYS A 42 -0.26 6.39 -8.71
N ILE A 43 -0.93 5.58 -7.89
CA ILE A 43 -1.47 4.26 -8.23
C ILE A 43 -2.34 4.28 -9.49
N ALA A 44 -3.31 5.20 -9.57
CA ALA A 44 -4.19 5.29 -10.73
C ALA A 44 -3.43 5.60 -12.04
N GLN A 45 -2.32 6.35 -11.97
CA GLN A 45 -1.49 6.65 -13.14
C GLN A 45 -0.63 5.45 -13.53
N ILE A 46 -0.09 4.73 -12.55
CA ILE A 46 0.65 3.48 -12.75
C ILE A 46 -0.28 2.42 -13.36
N GLY A 47 -1.50 2.27 -12.83
CA GLY A 47 -2.49 1.36 -13.38
C GLY A 47 -2.86 1.65 -14.82
N LYS A 48 -3.00 2.94 -15.21
CA LYS A 48 -3.21 3.34 -16.61
C LYS A 48 -2.04 3.00 -17.52
N ILE A 49 -0.81 3.15 -17.03
CA ILE A 49 0.39 2.75 -17.78
C ILE A 49 0.40 1.24 -18.00
N ALA A 50 0.10 0.46 -16.97
CA ALA A 50 0.03 -0.99 -17.05
C ALA A 50 -1.06 -1.45 -18.05
N GLU A 51 -2.28 -0.90 -17.93
CA GLU A 51 -3.41 -1.19 -18.82
C GLU A 51 -3.07 -0.87 -20.29
N LYS A 52 -2.49 0.31 -20.57
CA LYS A 52 -2.08 0.72 -21.91
C LYS A 52 -1.09 -0.23 -22.57
N ASN A 53 -0.27 -0.92 -21.79
CA ASN A 53 0.77 -1.83 -22.26
C ASN A 53 0.38 -3.32 -22.13
N ASP A 54 -0.86 -3.63 -21.75
CA ASP A 54 -1.37 -4.99 -21.52
C ASP A 54 -0.53 -5.77 -20.49
N ILE A 55 -0.12 -5.08 -19.42
CA ILE A 55 0.70 -5.61 -18.33
C ILE A 55 -0.16 -5.67 -17.06
N LEU A 56 -0.08 -6.77 -16.30
CA LEU A 56 -0.75 -6.88 -15.01
C LEU A 56 -0.17 -5.88 -13.99
N PHE A 57 -1.06 -5.27 -13.20
CA PHE A 57 -0.67 -4.37 -12.13
C PHE A 57 -1.00 -4.94 -10.76
N HIS A 58 0.02 -5.17 -9.96
CA HIS A 58 -0.06 -5.52 -8.55
C HIS A 58 0.30 -4.32 -7.68
N THR A 59 -0.46 -4.13 -6.60
CA THR A 59 -0.09 -3.19 -5.54
C THR A 59 -0.08 -3.87 -4.18
N ASP A 60 0.98 -3.66 -3.41
CA ASP A 60 0.99 -3.94 -1.98
C ASP A 60 0.29 -2.80 -1.25
N ALA A 61 -0.95 -3.04 -0.83
CA ALA A 61 -1.78 -2.07 -0.12
C ALA A 61 -1.79 -2.29 1.40
N VAL A 62 -0.83 -3.04 1.93
CA VAL A 62 -0.77 -3.36 3.38
C VAL A 62 -0.84 -2.10 4.24
N GLN A 63 -0.20 -1.01 3.84
CA GLN A 63 -0.24 0.26 4.59
C GLN A 63 -1.42 1.16 4.21
N ALA A 64 -2.03 0.95 3.05
CA ALA A 64 -3.10 1.81 2.54
C ALA A 64 -4.50 1.30 2.88
N TYR A 65 -4.70 -0.04 2.87
CA TYR A 65 -6.01 -0.64 3.10
C TYR A 65 -6.54 -0.31 4.49
N GLY A 66 -7.80 0.16 4.54
CA GLY A 66 -8.44 0.62 5.77
C GLY A 66 -8.04 2.03 6.23
N GLN A 67 -7.07 2.67 5.58
CA GLN A 67 -6.70 4.07 5.82
C GLN A 67 -7.09 4.99 4.66
N LEU A 68 -6.95 4.52 3.42
CA LEU A 68 -7.25 5.25 2.21
C LEU A 68 -8.45 4.64 1.47
N LEU A 69 -9.12 5.43 0.67
CA LEU A 69 -10.15 4.93 -0.25
C LEU A 69 -9.44 4.30 -1.46
N ILE A 70 -9.62 3.00 -1.64
CA ILE A 70 -9.07 2.23 -2.77
C ILE A 70 -10.23 1.77 -3.65
N ASP A 71 -10.18 2.10 -4.94
CA ASP A 71 -11.11 1.61 -5.94
C ASP A 71 -10.33 0.85 -7.04
N VAL A 72 -10.28 -0.46 -6.91
CA VAL A 72 -9.49 -1.33 -7.81
C VAL A 72 -9.87 -1.21 -9.28
N LYS A 73 -11.11 -0.77 -9.60
CA LYS A 73 -11.56 -0.58 -10.97
C LYS A 73 -11.08 0.76 -11.53
N LYS A 74 -11.24 1.86 -10.77
CA LYS A 74 -10.82 3.20 -11.19
C LYS A 74 -9.30 3.33 -11.27
N GLU A 75 -8.60 2.56 -10.46
CA GLU A 75 -7.15 2.56 -10.37
C GLU A 75 -6.48 1.50 -11.23
N ASN A 76 -7.28 0.70 -11.99
CA ASN A 76 -6.83 -0.38 -12.87
C ASN A 76 -5.91 -1.39 -12.16
N ILE A 77 -6.25 -1.74 -10.92
CA ILE A 77 -5.50 -2.72 -10.14
C ILE A 77 -5.98 -4.13 -10.50
N ASP A 78 -5.05 -5.00 -10.86
CA ASP A 78 -5.30 -6.41 -11.16
C ASP A 78 -5.15 -7.29 -9.94
N LEU A 79 -4.15 -7.00 -9.12
CA LEU A 79 -3.80 -7.75 -7.91
C LEU A 79 -3.55 -6.75 -6.77
N LEU A 80 -4.09 -7.05 -5.58
CA LEU A 80 -3.86 -6.22 -4.40
C LEU A 80 -3.66 -7.10 -3.19
N SER A 81 -2.55 -6.91 -2.47
CA SER A 81 -2.29 -7.57 -1.20
C SER A 81 -2.55 -6.66 0.00
N ALA A 82 -3.14 -7.22 1.06
CA ALA A 82 -3.36 -6.53 2.33
C ALA A 82 -3.20 -7.49 3.52
N SER A 83 -2.96 -6.93 4.70
CA SER A 83 -2.77 -7.68 5.93
C SER A 83 -3.64 -7.12 7.05
N ALA A 84 -4.43 -7.99 7.69
CA ALA A 84 -5.46 -7.60 8.64
C ALA A 84 -4.95 -6.77 9.83
N HIS A 85 -3.76 -7.11 10.36
CA HIS A 85 -3.19 -6.42 11.53
C HIS A 85 -2.86 -4.93 11.27
N LYS A 86 -2.82 -4.49 10.01
CA LYS A 86 -2.57 -3.08 9.67
C LYS A 86 -3.83 -2.21 9.71
N PHE A 87 -5.00 -2.84 9.75
CA PHE A 87 -6.29 -2.17 9.96
C PHE A 87 -7.06 -2.72 11.16
N ASN A 88 -6.31 -3.06 12.22
CA ASN A 88 -6.81 -3.53 13.53
C ASN A 88 -7.52 -4.89 13.50
N GLY A 89 -7.26 -5.71 12.50
CA GLY A 89 -7.69 -7.10 12.45
C GLY A 89 -6.67 -8.05 13.09
N PRO A 90 -6.96 -9.37 13.11
CA PRO A 90 -6.07 -10.37 13.67
C PRO A 90 -4.72 -10.46 12.94
N LYS A 91 -3.67 -10.82 13.68
CA LYS A 91 -2.37 -11.20 13.09
C LYS A 91 -2.49 -12.57 12.40
N GLY A 92 -1.61 -12.81 11.41
CA GLY A 92 -1.54 -14.09 10.72
C GLY A 92 -2.62 -14.32 9.67
N VAL A 93 -3.37 -13.28 9.30
CA VAL A 93 -4.38 -13.31 8.23
C VAL A 93 -4.26 -12.09 7.34
N GLY A 94 -4.47 -12.28 6.06
CA GLY A 94 -4.47 -11.24 5.02
C GLY A 94 -5.23 -11.74 3.80
N PHE A 95 -5.28 -10.94 2.76
CA PHE A 95 -5.91 -11.35 1.51
C PHE A 95 -5.14 -10.88 0.28
N LEU A 96 -5.33 -11.58 -0.81
CA LEU A 96 -4.96 -11.17 -2.15
C LEU A 96 -6.24 -10.98 -2.97
N TYR A 97 -6.51 -9.76 -3.41
CA TYR A 97 -7.51 -9.50 -4.44
C TYR A 97 -6.92 -9.90 -5.80
N ILE A 98 -7.72 -10.62 -6.59
CA ILE A 98 -7.38 -11.03 -7.94
C ILE A 98 -8.54 -10.61 -8.85
N ARG A 99 -8.26 -9.79 -9.88
CA ARG A 99 -9.27 -9.45 -10.89
C ARG A 99 -9.73 -10.73 -11.61
N LYS A 100 -11.03 -10.83 -11.89
CA LYS A 100 -11.58 -12.00 -12.60
C LYS A 100 -10.83 -12.28 -13.90
N LYS A 101 -10.63 -13.56 -14.21
CA LYS A 101 -9.97 -14.11 -15.40
C LYS A 101 -8.44 -13.98 -15.42
N ILE A 102 -7.80 -13.47 -14.38
CA ILE A 102 -6.34 -13.53 -14.29
C ILE A 102 -5.96 -14.97 -13.94
N PRO A 103 -5.16 -15.65 -14.77
CA PRO A 103 -4.66 -16.98 -14.46
C PRO A 103 -3.53 -16.86 -13.43
N LEU A 104 -3.86 -17.08 -12.16
CA LEU A 104 -2.86 -17.15 -11.09
C LEU A 104 -2.81 -18.59 -10.58
N PRO A 105 -1.73 -19.34 -10.87
CA PRO A 105 -1.57 -20.68 -10.33
C PRO A 105 -1.38 -20.65 -8.82
N GLU A 106 -1.74 -21.74 -8.17
CA GLU A 106 -1.50 -21.92 -6.74
C GLU A 106 0.00 -21.91 -6.42
N TYR A 107 0.37 -21.21 -5.36
CA TYR A 107 1.74 -21.23 -4.82
C TYR A 107 1.92 -22.29 -3.74
N ILE A 108 0.88 -22.57 -2.95
CA ILE A 108 0.86 -23.64 -1.93
C ILE A 108 -0.03 -24.75 -2.46
N HIS A 109 0.60 -25.86 -2.84
CA HIS A 109 -0.07 -27.02 -3.43
C HIS A 109 -0.71 -27.93 -2.39
N GLY A 110 -1.84 -28.56 -2.72
CA GLY A 110 -2.53 -29.54 -1.86
C GLY A 110 -4.02 -29.62 -2.12
N GLY A 111 -4.85 -29.27 -1.12
CA GLY A 111 -6.30 -29.23 -1.24
C GLY A 111 -6.80 -28.04 -2.07
N LYS A 112 -8.09 -28.08 -2.41
CA LYS A 112 -8.73 -27.10 -3.31
C LYS A 112 -9.31 -25.87 -2.60
N GLN A 113 -8.72 -25.48 -1.46
CA GLN A 113 -9.19 -24.30 -0.73
C GLN A 113 -8.93 -23.02 -1.54
N GLU A 114 -9.57 -21.93 -1.16
CA GLU A 114 -9.47 -20.62 -1.81
C GLU A 114 -9.64 -20.69 -3.34
N ARG A 115 -10.58 -21.55 -3.80
CA ARG A 115 -10.90 -21.77 -5.23
C ARG A 115 -9.68 -22.23 -6.06
N ASP A 116 -8.92 -23.16 -5.54
CA ASP A 116 -7.68 -23.69 -6.13
C ASP A 116 -6.52 -22.67 -6.19
N HIS A 117 -6.56 -21.60 -5.41
CA HIS A 117 -5.45 -20.63 -5.39
C HIS A 117 -4.49 -20.83 -4.21
N ARG A 118 -4.95 -21.48 -3.13
CA ARG A 118 -4.12 -21.70 -1.94
C ARG A 118 -4.65 -22.88 -1.13
N ALA A 119 -3.86 -23.93 -1.04
CA ALA A 119 -4.20 -25.10 -0.25
C ALA A 119 -4.07 -24.88 1.27
N GLY A 120 -4.74 -25.71 2.05
CA GLY A 120 -4.78 -25.72 3.51
C GLY A 120 -6.08 -25.16 4.07
N THR A 121 -6.53 -25.73 5.19
CA THR A 121 -7.77 -25.36 5.86
C THR A 121 -7.78 -23.86 6.17
N GLU A 122 -8.90 -23.21 5.91
CA GLU A 122 -9.10 -21.78 6.11
C GLU A 122 -9.07 -21.42 7.61
N ASN A 123 -8.40 -20.35 7.96
CA ASN A 123 -8.42 -19.75 9.29
C ASN A 123 -9.72 -18.96 9.48
N VAL A 124 -10.85 -19.66 9.62
CA VAL A 124 -12.19 -19.06 9.68
C VAL A 124 -12.31 -17.97 10.74
N PRO A 125 -11.85 -18.16 12.00
CA PRO A 125 -11.90 -17.09 13.01
C PRO A 125 -11.09 -15.85 12.60
N GLY A 126 -9.90 -16.04 12.04
CA GLY A 126 -9.06 -14.95 11.56
C GLY A 126 -9.70 -14.20 10.40
N ILE A 127 -10.29 -14.92 9.45
CA ILE A 127 -10.97 -14.36 8.28
C ILE A 127 -12.21 -13.55 8.72
N ALA A 128 -13.02 -14.09 9.63
CA ALA A 128 -14.18 -13.40 10.19
C ALA A 128 -13.77 -12.10 10.92
N GLY A 129 -12.72 -12.18 11.75
CA GLY A 129 -12.16 -11.01 12.42
C GLY A 129 -11.59 -9.97 11.47
N MET A 130 -10.93 -10.41 10.38
CA MET A 130 -10.46 -9.53 9.31
C MET A 130 -11.63 -8.82 8.60
N GLY A 131 -12.70 -9.56 8.28
CA GLY A 131 -13.90 -8.99 7.67
C GLY A 131 -14.54 -7.91 8.54
N LYS A 132 -14.67 -8.16 9.86
CA LYS A 132 -15.20 -7.16 10.79
C LYS A 132 -14.29 -5.94 10.93
N ALA A 133 -12.99 -6.15 10.98
CA ALA A 133 -12.02 -5.04 11.01
C ALA A 133 -12.09 -4.19 9.74
N ALA A 134 -12.24 -4.81 8.58
CA ALA A 134 -12.40 -4.12 7.30
C ALA A 134 -13.68 -3.27 7.26
N GLU A 135 -14.82 -3.81 7.72
CA GLU A 135 -16.09 -3.09 7.85
C GLU A 135 -15.95 -1.84 8.71
N ILE A 136 -15.35 -1.98 9.90
CA ILE A 136 -15.13 -0.86 10.82
C ILE A 136 -14.17 0.16 10.20
N ALA A 137 -13.07 -0.30 9.62
CA ALA A 137 -12.09 0.57 8.98
C ALA A 137 -12.71 1.40 7.86
N PHE A 138 -13.57 0.79 7.04
CA PHE A 138 -14.24 1.46 5.94
C PHE A 138 -15.29 2.47 6.43
N THR A 139 -16.16 2.10 7.39
CA THR A 139 -17.23 2.96 7.89
C THR A 139 -16.72 4.16 8.70
N THR A 140 -15.56 4.02 9.37
CA THR A 140 -14.97 5.09 10.18
C THR A 140 -13.85 5.86 9.47
N ARG A 141 -13.51 5.50 8.21
CA ARG A 141 -12.34 5.99 7.49
C ARG A 141 -12.25 7.51 7.45
N GLU A 142 -13.28 8.19 6.98
CA GLU A 142 -13.25 9.64 6.76
C GLU A 142 -13.02 10.43 8.05
N TYR A 143 -13.70 10.02 9.11
CA TYR A 143 -13.51 10.64 10.42
C TYR A 143 -12.08 10.41 10.93
N ARG A 144 -11.60 9.16 10.90
CA ARG A 144 -10.26 8.81 11.38
C ARG A 144 -9.17 9.47 10.56
N GLU A 145 -9.29 9.50 9.24
CA GLU A 145 -8.34 10.14 8.33
C GLU A 145 -8.16 11.61 8.71
N LYS A 146 -9.26 12.34 8.87
CA LYS A 146 -9.25 13.76 9.24
C LYS A 146 -8.60 14.01 10.60
N GLU A 147 -9.02 13.29 11.63
CA GLU A 147 -8.49 13.46 12.99
C GLU A 147 -7.00 13.13 13.08
N ILE A 148 -6.60 11.98 12.51
CA ILE A 148 -5.22 11.54 12.55
C ILE A 148 -4.32 12.49 11.74
N GLN A 149 -4.79 12.97 10.58
CA GLN A 149 -4.06 13.94 9.78
C GLN A 149 -3.84 15.25 10.52
N GLN A 150 -4.84 15.75 11.23
CA GLN A 150 -4.70 16.98 12.03
C GLN A 150 -3.65 16.82 13.14
N LEU A 151 -3.67 15.69 13.85
CA LEU A 151 -2.69 15.38 14.89
C LEU A 151 -1.28 15.24 14.31
N ARG A 152 -1.12 14.54 13.20
CA ARG A 152 0.14 14.41 12.46
C ARG A 152 0.69 15.77 12.05
N ASP A 153 -0.13 16.58 11.43
CA ASP A 153 0.29 17.91 10.95
C ASP A 153 0.63 18.86 12.10
N TYR A 154 -0.09 18.74 13.22
CA TYR A 154 0.24 19.44 14.45
C TYR A 154 1.61 19.02 14.98
N LEU A 155 1.87 17.70 15.07
CA LEU A 155 3.14 17.15 15.52
C LEU A 155 4.30 17.63 14.63
N ILE A 156 4.16 17.50 13.30
CA ILE A 156 5.18 17.91 12.33
C ILE A 156 5.51 19.40 12.53
N ARG A 157 4.50 20.27 12.57
CA ARG A 157 4.70 21.72 12.78
C ARG A 157 5.40 22.02 14.10
N ARG A 158 5.02 21.33 15.17
CA ARG A 158 5.64 21.55 16.51
C ARG A 158 7.10 21.12 16.51
N LEU A 159 7.43 19.99 15.93
CA LEU A 159 8.81 19.51 15.84
C LEU A 159 9.68 20.43 14.99
N GLN A 160 9.21 20.80 13.79
CA GLN A 160 9.96 21.68 12.88
C GLN A 160 10.17 23.10 13.44
N ARG A 161 9.25 23.60 14.28
CA ARG A 161 9.41 24.91 14.94
C ARG A 161 10.24 24.86 16.21
N GLY A 162 10.19 23.77 16.94
CA GLY A 162 10.81 23.65 18.27
C GLY A 162 12.19 23.02 18.27
N ILE A 163 12.56 22.30 17.22
CA ILE A 163 13.82 21.56 17.14
C ILE A 163 14.58 22.00 15.88
N PRO A 164 15.76 22.62 16.03
CA PRO A 164 16.60 22.98 14.89
C PRO A 164 17.15 21.72 14.22
N TYR A 165 17.51 21.83 12.95
CA TYR A 165 18.13 20.77 12.15
C TYR A 165 17.30 19.47 12.09
N CYS A 166 15.97 19.57 12.06
CA CYS A 166 15.09 18.44 11.78
C CYS A 166 14.49 18.55 10.38
N ARG A 167 14.30 17.39 9.74
CA ARG A 167 13.77 17.28 8.37
C ARG A 167 12.67 16.24 8.34
N LEU A 168 11.50 16.57 7.75
CA LEU A 168 10.47 15.61 7.41
C LEU A 168 10.92 14.80 6.19
N ASN A 169 10.88 13.47 6.29
CA ASN A 169 11.17 12.56 5.20
C ASN A 169 9.88 12.17 4.47
N GLY A 170 9.98 11.96 3.14
CA GLY A 170 8.84 11.66 2.28
C GLY A 170 7.99 12.88 1.93
N SER A 171 6.92 12.65 1.16
CA SER A 171 6.04 13.72 0.67
C SER A 171 5.29 14.41 1.82
N LEU A 172 5.16 15.73 1.74
CA LEU A 172 4.36 16.50 2.70
C LEU A 172 2.85 16.30 2.46
N THR A 173 2.44 16.23 1.21
CA THR A 173 1.03 16.23 0.79
C THR A 173 0.51 14.81 0.49
N ASN A 174 1.25 14.04 -0.31
CA ASN A 174 0.90 12.66 -0.67
C ASN A 174 1.42 11.69 0.39
N ARG A 175 0.84 11.73 1.57
CA ARG A 175 1.31 11.01 2.76
C ARG A 175 0.17 10.28 3.46
N LEU A 176 0.44 9.08 3.97
CA LEU A 176 -0.47 8.38 4.87
C LEU A 176 -0.90 9.27 6.05
N PRO A 177 -2.18 9.27 6.43
CA PRO A 177 -2.70 10.16 7.47
C PRO A 177 -1.91 10.14 8.77
N GLY A 178 -1.51 8.97 9.25
CA GLY A 178 -0.83 8.79 10.52
C GLY A 178 0.70 8.71 10.46
N ASN A 179 1.32 8.89 9.29
CA ASN A 179 2.77 8.75 9.17
C ASN A 179 3.50 10.06 9.45
N CYS A 180 4.49 10.01 10.35
CA CYS A 180 5.40 11.10 10.65
C CYS A 180 6.82 10.54 10.78
N ASN A 181 7.62 10.68 9.73
CA ASN A 181 9.02 10.27 9.71
C ASN A 181 9.91 11.51 9.66
N ILE A 182 10.69 11.71 10.71
CA ILE A 182 11.55 12.90 10.86
C ILE A 182 12.97 12.47 11.20
N SER A 183 13.92 12.99 10.44
CA SER A 183 15.34 12.90 10.75
C SER A 183 15.78 14.10 11.60
N PHE A 184 16.58 13.82 12.61
CA PHE A 184 17.24 14.81 13.45
C PHE A 184 18.74 14.76 13.19
N GLN A 185 19.37 15.90 12.92
CA GLN A 185 20.83 15.97 12.73
C GLN A 185 21.53 15.86 14.07
N PHE A 186 22.73 15.27 14.08
CA PHE A 186 23.58 15.10 15.27
C PHE A 186 23.07 14.10 16.34
N ILE A 187 22.07 13.28 16.01
CA ILE A 187 21.56 12.24 16.90
C ILE A 187 21.58 10.92 16.14
N GLU A 188 22.15 9.86 16.74
CA GLU A 188 22.03 8.50 16.23
C GLU A 188 20.69 7.92 16.69
N GLY A 189 19.91 7.39 15.73
CA GLY A 189 18.70 6.64 16.02
C GLY A 189 19.06 5.17 16.25
N ASN A 190 18.70 4.63 17.40
CA ASN A 190 18.80 3.20 17.73
C ASN A 190 17.50 2.48 17.37
#